data_eeea9ed48d90b8deede8534a5e9a3d27
#
_entry.id   eeea9ed48d90b8deede8534a5e9a3d27
#
_cell.length_a   1.000
_cell.length_b   1.000
_cell.length_c   1.000
_cell.angle_alpha   90.00
_cell.angle_beta   90.00
_cell.angle_gamma   90.00
#
_symmetry.space_group_name_H-M   'P 1'
#
loop_
_entity.id
_entity.type
_entity.pdbx_description
1 polymer ?
#
loop_
_entity_poly.entity_id
_entity_poly.type
_entity_poly.pdbx_seq_one_letter_code
_entity_poly.pdbx_strand_id
1 'polypeptide(L)'
;MPEMGKVSSTLSSRPARRKAAAERADVSTSLADALFTTTQQRVLALVFGQPSRSFFASELIELTASGSGAVQRELKRLASSGLVTVTRIGKQKHYQANPDCPVFEELCALVRKTVAMVEPIRQALAPLAERISLALVYGSVAKGTDTASSDIDLLVVADDMTLEEVYSTLAEVESSLDRKISPTMYTKKEFADRRAAGNPFLSRVLEGEHLVLIGSESDTSTTR
;
A
#
# COMPACT_ATOMS: atom_id res chain seq x y z
N MET A 1 -52.92 20.55 -66.46
CA MET A 1 -52.52 19.19 -66.11
C MET A 1 -51.05 19.06 -66.31
N PRO A 2 -50.26 19.09 -65.25
CA PRO A 2 -49.48 17.90 -64.95
C PRO A 2 -49.29 17.71 -63.41
N GLU A 3 -48.80 16.53 -63.11
CA GLU A 3 -48.83 15.77 -61.90
C GLU A 3 -47.97 16.32 -60.72
N MET A 4 -48.47 16.00 -59.55
CA MET A 4 -47.84 16.23 -58.24
C MET A 4 -46.72 15.21 -58.00
N GLY A 5 -45.48 15.70 -57.79
CA GLY A 5 -44.36 14.93 -57.30
C GLY A 5 -44.31 14.95 -55.74
N LYS A 6 -44.45 13.81 -55.13
CA LYS A 6 -44.34 13.58 -53.69
C LYS A 6 -42.86 13.69 -53.25
N VAL A 7 -42.57 14.60 -52.32
CA VAL A 7 -41.28 14.65 -51.64
C VAL A 7 -41.37 13.87 -50.36
N SER A 8 -40.67 12.72 -50.32
CA SER A 8 -40.49 11.90 -49.11
C SER A 8 -39.35 12.50 -48.26
N SER A 9 -39.68 12.99 -47.09
CA SER A 9 -38.72 13.40 -46.07
C SER A 9 -38.24 12.16 -45.32
N THR A 10 -36.98 11.82 -45.48
CA THR A 10 -36.31 10.82 -44.62
C THR A 10 -35.78 11.56 -43.37
N LEU A 11 -36.45 11.31 -42.24
CA LEU A 11 -35.92 11.65 -40.91
C LEU A 11 -34.73 10.72 -40.59
N SER A 12 -33.57 11.27 -40.55
CA SER A 12 -32.36 10.62 -40.01
C SER A 12 -32.39 10.64 -38.49
N SER A 13 -32.66 9.47 -37.93
CA SER A 13 -32.61 9.24 -36.50
C SER A 13 -31.16 9.21 -35.98
N ARG A 14 -30.75 10.26 -35.27
CA ARG A 14 -29.58 10.22 -34.41
C ARG A 14 -30.04 10.15 -32.96
N PRO A 15 -30.00 8.97 -32.34
CA PRO A 15 -29.62 8.95 -30.94
C PRO A 15 -28.82 7.69 -30.55
N ALA A 16 -27.54 7.71 -30.56
CA ALA A 16 -26.76 6.67 -29.91
C ALA A 16 -25.37 7.10 -29.41
N ARG A 17 -25.03 8.39 -29.47
CA ARG A 17 -23.70 8.85 -29.10
C ARG A 17 -23.61 9.59 -27.74
N ARG A 18 -24.70 9.66 -26.97
CA ARG A 18 -24.75 10.42 -25.72
C ARG A 18 -24.79 9.58 -24.45
N LYS A 19 -24.76 8.24 -24.53
CA LYS A 19 -24.75 7.34 -23.37
C LYS A 19 -23.39 6.72 -23.04
N ALA A 20 -22.38 6.89 -23.87
CA ALA A 20 -21.04 6.33 -23.65
C ALA A 20 -20.05 7.27 -22.90
N ALA A 21 -20.53 8.40 -22.42
CA ALA A 21 -19.70 9.39 -21.72
C ALA A 21 -19.96 9.47 -20.20
N ALA A 22 -20.81 8.63 -19.65
CA ALA A 22 -21.25 8.68 -18.25
C ALA A 22 -20.80 7.48 -17.38
N GLU A 23 -19.98 6.58 -17.91
CA GLU A 23 -19.33 5.51 -17.12
C GLU A 23 -17.80 5.62 -17.23
N ARG A 24 -17.26 6.77 -16.92
CA ARG A 24 -15.93 6.81 -16.33
C ARG A 24 -16.15 6.43 -14.88
N ALA A 25 -15.89 5.16 -14.55
CA ALA A 25 -15.73 4.72 -13.19
C ALA A 25 -14.87 5.76 -12.48
N ASP A 26 -15.39 6.29 -11.39
CA ASP A 26 -14.65 7.16 -10.46
C ASP A 26 -13.49 6.30 -9.96
N VAL A 27 -12.33 6.42 -10.60
CA VAL A 27 -11.10 5.78 -10.16
C VAL A 27 -10.73 6.51 -8.89
N SER A 28 -11.12 5.95 -7.76
CA SER A 28 -10.75 6.52 -6.47
C SER A 28 -9.22 6.60 -6.40
N THR A 29 -8.70 7.82 -6.46
CA THR A 29 -7.28 8.09 -6.31
C THR A 29 -6.91 7.85 -4.86
N SER A 30 -5.89 7.04 -4.58
CA SER A 30 -5.42 6.81 -3.22
C SER A 30 -4.92 8.12 -2.58
N LEU A 31 -4.91 8.20 -1.25
CA LEU A 31 -4.31 9.34 -0.55
C LEU A 31 -2.85 9.56 -0.97
N ALA A 32 -2.11 8.48 -1.13
CA ALA A 32 -0.72 8.53 -1.54
C ALA A 32 -0.56 9.09 -2.97
N ASP A 33 -1.40 8.65 -3.91
CA ASP A 33 -1.36 9.10 -5.31
C ASP A 33 -1.81 10.56 -5.47
N ALA A 34 -2.72 11.02 -4.62
CA ALA A 34 -3.15 12.42 -4.61
C ALA A 34 -2.03 13.36 -4.13
N LEU A 35 -1.13 12.89 -3.27
CA LEU A 35 -0.08 13.69 -2.66
C LEU A 35 1.28 13.55 -3.34
N PHE A 36 1.61 12.35 -3.83
CA PHE A 36 2.96 12.00 -4.26
C PHE A 36 2.94 11.20 -5.57
N THR A 37 3.93 11.42 -6.40
CA THR A 37 4.22 10.53 -7.55
C THR A 37 4.73 9.18 -7.04
N THR A 38 4.59 8.10 -7.82
CA THR A 38 5.00 6.75 -7.44
C THR A 38 6.46 6.65 -6.96
N THR A 39 7.40 7.35 -7.62
CA THR A 39 8.79 7.38 -7.16
C THR A 39 8.95 8.09 -5.83
N GLN A 40 8.21 9.19 -5.61
CA GLN A 40 8.23 9.91 -4.34
C GLN A 40 7.69 9.04 -3.21
N GLN A 41 6.55 8.38 -3.42
CA GLN A 41 5.97 7.45 -2.44
C GLN A 41 6.99 6.43 -1.97
N ARG A 42 7.65 5.75 -2.90
CA ARG A 42 8.62 4.69 -2.60
C ARG A 42 9.86 5.21 -1.87
N VAL A 43 10.40 6.35 -2.30
CA VAL A 43 11.57 6.96 -1.63
C VAL A 43 11.20 7.48 -0.25
N LEU A 44 10.06 8.18 -0.12
CA LEU A 44 9.60 8.71 1.17
C LEU A 44 9.26 7.60 2.16
N ALA A 45 8.63 6.50 1.68
CA ALA A 45 8.32 5.34 2.52
C ALA A 45 9.57 4.74 3.17
N LEU A 46 10.69 4.68 2.47
CA LEU A 46 11.96 4.20 3.02
C LEU A 46 12.61 5.22 3.95
N VAL A 47 12.79 6.45 3.48
CA VAL A 47 13.59 7.46 4.18
C VAL A 47 12.87 8.01 5.40
N PHE A 48 11.58 8.33 5.31
CA PHE A 48 10.78 8.89 6.41
C PHE A 48 9.95 7.85 7.16
N GLY A 49 9.74 6.67 6.57
CA GLY A 49 9.20 5.52 7.29
C GLY A 49 10.20 4.87 8.24
N GLN A 50 11.51 5.04 7.98
CA GLN A 50 12.61 4.58 8.82
C GLN A 50 13.62 5.73 9.08
N PRO A 51 13.22 6.81 9.75
CA PRO A 51 13.97 8.06 9.78
C PRO A 51 15.34 7.98 10.48
N SER A 52 15.53 7.02 11.37
CA SER A 52 16.81 6.76 12.03
C SER A 52 17.83 6.03 11.14
N ARG A 53 17.38 5.45 10.02
CA ARG A 53 18.21 4.69 9.09
C ARG A 53 18.79 5.60 8.00
N SER A 54 20.08 5.42 7.68
CA SER A 54 20.68 6.01 6.51
C SER A 54 20.76 4.99 5.35
N PHE A 55 20.54 5.45 4.13
CA PHE A 55 20.53 4.64 2.93
C PHE A 55 21.52 5.19 1.91
N PHE A 56 22.25 4.35 1.20
CA PHE A 56 23.00 4.80 0.02
C PHE A 56 22.15 4.73 -1.26
N ALA A 57 22.52 5.51 -2.27
CA ALA A 57 21.68 5.72 -3.45
C ALA A 57 21.37 4.42 -4.21
N SER A 58 22.33 3.48 -4.33
CA SER A 58 22.10 2.20 -5.02
C SER A 58 21.11 1.30 -4.25
N GLU A 59 21.15 1.31 -2.93
CA GLU A 59 20.20 0.60 -2.08
C GLU A 59 18.78 1.14 -2.28
N LEU A 60 18.60 2.47 -2.29
CA LEU A 60 17.30 3.07 -2.55
C LEU A 60 16.77 2.75 -3.95
N ILE A 61 17.64 2.71 -4.98
CA ILE A 61 17.25 2.31 -6.33
C ILE A 61 16.75 0.87 -6.35
N GLU A 62 17.46 -0.03 -5.68
CA GLU A 62 17.10 -1.45 -5.60
C GLU A 62 15.77 -1.65 -4.83
N LEU A 63 15.68 -1.11 -3.61
CA LEU A 63 14.51 -1.26 -2.75
C LEU A 63 13.24 -0.61 -3.32
N THR A 64 13.38 0.51 -4.03
CA THR A 64 12.21 1.17 -4.64
C THR A 64 11.79 0.54 -5.95
N ALA A 65 12.59 -0.34 -6.55
CA ALA A 65 12.37 -0.88 -7.90
C ALA A 65 11.99 0.22 -8.91
N SER A 66 12.60 1.41 -8.76
CA SER A 66 12.34 2.58 -9.59
C SER A 66 13.56 2.90 -10.46
N GLY A 67 13.34 3.55 -11.59
CA GLY A 67 14.45 3.93 -12.47
C GLY A 67 15.49 4.81 -11.74
N SER A 68 16.77 4.49 -11.88
CA SER A 68 17.90 5.15 -11.19
C SER A 68 17.88 6.68 -11.32
N GLY A 69 17.58 7.19 -12.51
CA GLY A 69 17.49 8.63 -12.75
C GLY A 69 16.34 9.32 -12.04
N ALA A 70 15.21 8.61 -11.83
CA ALA A 70 14.07 9.14 -11.08
C ALA A 70 14.41 9.24 -9.58
N VAL A 71 14.98 8.17 -9.01
CA VAL A 71 15.41 8.13 -7.60
C VAL A 71 16.47 9.21 -7.33
N GLN A 72 17.49 9.32 -8.20
CA GLN A 72 18.54 10.33 -8.04
C GLN A 72 18.01 11.77 -8.09
N ARG A 73 17.06 12.07 -9.00
CA ARG A 73 16.40 13.38 -9.05
C ARG A 73 15.65 13.68 -7.77
N GLU A 74 14.92 12.69 -7.25
CA GLU A 74 14.17 12.83 -6.00
C GLU A 74 15.11 13.04 -4.80
N LEU A 75 16.16 12.23 -4.65
CA LEU A 75 17.16 12.40 -3.60
C LEU A 75 17.86 13.77 -3.67
N LYS A 76 18.16 14.25 -4.87
CA LYS A 76 18.72 15.59 -5.08
C LYS A 76 17.73 16.66 -4.63
N ARG A 77 16.44 16.53 -4.95
CA ARG A 77 15.37 17.45 -4.54
C ARG A 77 15.25 17.50 -3.02
N LEU A 78 15.17 16.34 -2.36
CA LEU A 78 15.07 16.22 -0.90
C LEU A 78 16.29 16.77 -0.18
N ALA A 79 17.49 16.52 -0.69
CA ALA A 79 18.72 17.03 -0.13
C ALA A 79 18.86 18.55 -0.29
N SER A 80 18.49 19.09 -1.48
CA SER A 80 18.59 20.55 -1.73
C SER A 80 17.58 21.37 -0.93
N SER A 81 16.46 20.76 -0.52
CA SER A 81 15.47 21.40 0.36
C SER A 81 15.76 21.22 1.86
N GLY A 82 16.81 20.48 2.23
CA GLY A 82 17.13 20.21 3.62
C GLY A 82 16.25 19.17 4.31
N LEU A 83 15.34 18.52 3.58
CA LEU A 83 14.49 17.44 4.10
C LEU A 83 15.31 16.18 4.42
N VAL A 84 16.43 15.99 3.71
CA VAL A 84 17.32 14.85 3.85
C VAL A 84 18.74 15.35 4.02
N THR A 85 19.46 14.79 4.99
CA THR A 85 20.89 14.99 5.17
C THR A 85 21.68 14.06 4.26
N VAL A 86 22.84 14.53 3.79
CA VAL A 86 23.74 13.74 2.94
C VAL A 86 25.12 13.65 3.60
N THR A 87 25.48 12.46 4.03
CA THR A 87 26.79 12.17 4.63
C THR A 87 27.60 11.31 3.66
N ARG A 88 28.89 11.59 3.55
CA ARG A 88 29.82 10.74 2.80
C ARG A 88 30.49 9.74 3.72
N ILE A 89 30.34 8.45 3.40
CA ILE A 89 31.06 7.35 4.08
C ILE A 89 31.88 6.65 3.02
N GLY A 90 33.19 6.87 3.07
CA GLY A 90 34.09 6.42 2.00
C GLY A 90 33.77 7.09 0.65
N LYS A 91 33.47 6.26 -0.38
CA LYS A 91 33.13 6.74 -1.72
C LYS A 91 31.61 6.90 -1.95
N GLN A 92 30.79 6.54 -0.96
CA GLN A 92 29.33 6.51 -1.11
C GLN A 92 28.67 7.69 -0.39
N LYS A 93 27.57 8.18 -0.97
CA LYS A 93 26.67 9.15 -0.34
C LYS A 93 25.56 8.40 0.38
N HIS A 94 25.39 8.71 1.66
CA HIS A 94 24.31 8.22 2.48
C HIS A 94 23.27 9.32 2.67
N TYR A 95 22.02 8.94 2.56
CA TYR A 95 20.84 9.81 2.68
C TYR A 95 20.03 9.38 3.87
N GLN A 96 19.65 10.32 4.72
CA GLN A 96 18.84 10.09 5.91
C GLN A 96 17.85 11.23 6.10
N ALA A 97 16.66 10.96 6.61
CA ALA A 97 15.73 12.03 6.99
C ALA A 97 16.42 13.00 7.95
N ASN A 98 16.21 14.30 7.74
CA ASN A 98 16.85 15.34 8.54
C ASN A 98 16.00 15.66 9.78
N PRO A 99 16.41 15.28 11.00
CA PRO A 99 15.65 15.54 12.21
C PRO A 99 15.58 17.03 12.57
N ASP A 100 16.49 17.84 12.05
CA ASP A 100 16.53 19.28 12.30
C ASP A 100 15.65 20.07 11.32
N CYS A 101 14.97 19.38 10.38
CA CYS A 101 14.04 20.02 9.47
C CYS A 101 12.76 20.45 10.22
N PRO A 102 12.30 21.72 10.05
CA PRO A 102 11.12 22.24 10.76
C PRO A 102 9.82 21.43 10.57
N VAL A 103 9.72 20.63 9.51
CA VAL A 103 8.54 19.80 9.16
C VAL A 103 8.84 18.31 9.30
N PHE A 104 9.88 17.94 10.03
CA PHE A 104 10.33 16.54 10.14
C PHE A 104 9.24 15.63 10.71
N GLU A 105 8.66 16.00 11.86
CA GLU A 105 7.64 15.18 12.54
C GLU A 105 6.36 15.07 11.71
N GLU A 106 5.92 16.18 11.13
CA GLU A 106 4.73 16.21 10.27
C GLU A 106 4.91 15.35 9.01
N LEU A 107 6.10 15.41 8.41
CA LEU A 107 6.40 14.62 7.23
C LEU A 107 6.51 13.12 7.56
N CYS A 108 7.15 12.77 8.66
CA CYS A 108 7.16 11.39 9.16
C CYS A 108 5.75 10.88 9.46
N ALA A 109 4.91 11.69 10.10
CA ALA A 109 3.52 11.34 10.39
C ALA A 109 2.70 11.16 9.10
N LEU A 110 2.84 12.08 8.14
CA LEU A 110 2.17 11.99 6.85
C LEU A 110 2.58 10.73 6.08
N VAL A 111 3.88 10.45 6.01
CA VAL A 111 4.41 9.27 5.33
C VAL A 111 3.91 7.98 5.99
N ARG A 112 3.93 7.89 7.32
CA ARG A 112 3.36 6.74 8.06
C ARG A 112 1.89 6.51 7.75
N LYS A 113 1.10 7.58 7.65
CA LYS A 113 -0.35 7.51 7.40
C LYS A 113 -0.72 7.28 5.92
N THR A 114 0.22 7.34 4.99
CA THR A 114 -0.08 7.24 3.55
C THR A 114 0.68 6.12 2.85
N VAL A 115 2.01 6.14 2.89
CA VAL A 115 2.86 5.24 2.07
C VAL A 115 3.66 4.24 2.87
N ALA A 116 3.79 4.42 4.20
CA ALA A 116 4.59 3.57 5.08
C ALA A 116 3.75 2.91 6.19
N MET A 117 2.45 2.71 5.99
CA MET A 117 1.53 2.13 6.99
C MET A 117 1.90 0.70 7.41
N VAL A 118 2.54 -0.04 6.54
CA VAL A 118 2.87 -1.47 6.73
C VAL A 118 3.96 -1.66 7.76
N GLU A 119 4.96 -0.77 7.81
CA GLU A 119 6.10 -0.91 8.69
C GLU A 119 5.75 -0.77 10.19
N PRO A 120 4.96 0.20 10.63
CA PRO A 120 4.45 0.25 12.01
C PRO A 120 3.70 -1.01 12.44
N ILE A 121 2.88 -1.60 11.55
CA ILE A 121 2.15 -2.84 11.83
C ILE A 121 3.14 -4.01 12.00
N ARG A 122 4.14 -4.12 11.11
CA ARG A 122 5.18 -5.14 11.20
C ARG A 122 5.95 -5.04 12.53
N GLN A 123 6.31 -3.82 12.94
CA GLN A 123 7.03 -3.57 14.19
C GLN A 123 6.19 -3.94 15.41
N ALA A 124 4.91 -3.62 15.41
CA ALA A 124 4.01 -4.00 16.49
C ALA A 124 3.84 -5.52 16.62
N LEU A 125 3.79 -6.23 15.49
CA LEU A 125 3.68 -7.69 15.48
C LEU A 125 5.02 -8.41 15.76
N ALA A 126 6.16 -7.71 15.72
CA ALA A 126 7.48 -8.32 15.90
C ALA A 126 7.64 -9.13 17.22
N PRO A 127 7.12 -8.70 18.39
CA PRO A 127 7.17 -9.49 19.61
C PRO A 127 6.43 -10.84 19.53
N LEU A 128 5.47 -10.94 18.60
CA LEU A 128 4.65 -12.13 18.38
C LEU A 128 5.12 -12.95 17.17
N ALA A 129 6.20 -12.55 16.49
CA ALA A 129 6.61 -13.09 15.21
C ALA A 129 6.87 -14.60 15.23
N GLU A 130 7.44 -15.13 16.32
CA GLU A 130 7.71 -16.58 16.47
C GLU A 130 6.43 -17.43 16.55
N ARG A 131 5.31 -16.82 16.98
CA ARG A 131 3.99 -17.48 17.10
C ARG A 131 3.15 -17.32 15.84
N ILE A 132 3.52 -16.38 14.96
CA ILE A 132 2.81 -16.06 13.72
C ILE A 132 3.47 -16.79 12.56
N SER A 133 2.72 -17.65 11.88
CA SER A 133 3.18 -18.35 10.68
C SER A 133 3.07 -17.53 9.42
N LEU A 134 2.05 -16.67 9.37
CA LEU A 134 1.82 -15.72 8.28
C LEU A 134 1.08 -14.50 8.81
N ALA A 135 1.56 -13.34 8.49
CA ALA A 135 0.79 -12.10 8.61
C ALA A 135 0.92 -11.30 7.30
N LEU A 136 -0.19 -10.84 6.76
CA LEU A 136 -0.21 -10.03 5.55
C LEU A 136 -1.31 -8.97 5.58
N VAL A 137 -1.04 -7.81 4.97
CA VAL A 137 -2.02 -6.77 4.67
C VAL A 137 -2.59 -7.04 3.29
N TYR A 138 -3.91 -6.95 3.15
CA TYR A 138 -4.62 -7.12 1.89
C TYR A 138 -5.65 -5.98 1.67
N GLY A 139 -6.49 -6.09 0.68
CA GLY A 139 -7.56 -5.12 0.43
C GLY A 139 -7.07 -3.83 -0.25
N SER A 140 -7.70 -2.70 0.07
CA SER A 140 -7.45 -1.43 -0.61
C SER A 140 -6.06 -0.87 -0.34
N VAL A 141 -5.54 -1.04 0.87
CA VAL A 141 -4.19 -0.60 1.25
C VAL A 141 -3.11 -1.32 0.45
N ALA A 142 -3.22 -2.64 0.32
CA ALA A 142 -2.26 -3.42 -0.47
C ALA A 142 -2.30 -3.07 -1.97
N LYS A 143 -3.49 -2.74 -2.49
CA LYS A 143 -3.70 -2.32 -3.88
C LYS A 143 -3.34 -0.86 -4.16
N GLY A 144 -3.02 -0.06 -3.13
CA GLY A 144 -2.82 1.38 -3.27
C GLY A 144 -4.07 2.12 -3.76
N THR A 145 -5.26 1.64 -3.43
CA THR A 145 -6.57 2.25 -3.77
C THR A 145 -7.35 2.72 -2.54
N ASP A 146 -6.67 2.77 -1.40
CA ASP A 146 -7.26 3.17 -0.13
C ASP A 146 -7.59 4.67 -0.10
N THR A 147 -8.64 4.99 0.64
CA THR A 147 -9.10 6.36 0.89
C THR A 147 -8.96 6.70 2.38
N ALA A 148 -9.30 7.93 2.76
CA ALA A 148 -9.26 8.38 4.15
C ALA A 148 -10.14 7.55 5.10
N SER A 149 -11.18 6.90 4.59
CA SER A 149 -12.13 6.08 5.37
C SER A 149 -11.87 4.58 5.26
N SER A 150 -10.82 4.15 4.54
CA SER A 150 -10.52 2.73 4.39
C SER A 150 -9.89 2.16 5.64
N ASP A 151 -10.35 1.00 6.10
CA ASP A 151 -9.68 0.19 7.12
C ASP A 151 -8.43 -0.47 6.55
N ILE A 152 -7.54 -0.91 7.42
CA ILE A 152 -6.39 -1.74 7.07
C ILE A 152 -6.77 -3.20 7.31
N ASP A 153 -6.95 -3.96 6.24
CA ASP A 153 -7.30 -5.37 6.32
C ASP A 153 -6.04 -6.21 6.59
N LEU A 154 -6.03 -6.97 7.69
CA LEU A 154 -4.90 -7.79 8.14
C LEU A 154 -5.32 -9.26 8.24
N LEU A 155 -4.60 -10.16 7.62
CA LEU A 155 -4.73 -11.61 7.82
C LEU A 155 -3.59 -12.09 8.71
N VAL A 156 -3.93 -12.86 9.75
CA VAL A 156 -2.96 -13.49 10.67
C VAL A 156 -3.23 -14.98 10.75
N VAL A 157 -2.20 -15.79 10.62
CA VAL A 157 -2.25 -17.24 10.81
C VAL A 157 -1.34 -17.62 11.98
N ALA A 158 -1.95 -18.10 13.07
CA ALA A 158 -1.26 -18.48 14.30
C ALA A 158 -2.08 -19.53 15.07
N ASP A 159 -1.44 -20.48 15.75
CA ASP A 159 -2.13 -21.56 16.50
C ASP A 159 -2.38 -21.16 17.96
N ASP A 160 -1.39 -20.56 18.63
CA ASP A 160 -1.41 -20.29 20.08
C ASP A 160 -1.61 -18.78 20.36
N MET A 161 -2.61 -18.17 19.71
CA MET A 161 -2.89 -16.75 19.83
C MET A 161 -4.39 -16.50 19.77
N THR A 162 -4.84 -15.48 20.51
CA THR A 162 -6.24 -15.03 20.46
C THR A 162 -6.37 -13.77 19.61
N LEU A 163 -7.55 -13.57 19.04
CA LEU A 163 -7.86 -12.34 18.29
C LEU A 163 -7.77 -11.10 19.19
N GLU A 164 -8.11 -11.23 20.49
CA GLU A 164 -8.00 -10.16 21.49
C GLU A 164 -6.54 -9.74 21.71
N GLU A 165 -5.62 -10.70 21.75
CA GLU A 165 -4.18 -10.45 21.86
C GLU A 165 -3.66 -9.69 20.62
N VAL A 166 -4.13 -10.04 19.43
CA VAL A 166 -3.79 -9.31 18.19
C VAL A 166 -4.31 -7.88 18.24
N TYR A 167 -5.56 -7.66 18.63
CA TYR A 167 -6.13 -6.31 18.79
C TYR A 167 -5.36 -5.48 19.81
N SER A 168 -5.03 -6.06 20.97
CA SER A 168 -4.28 -5.35 22.02
C SER A 168 -2.89 -4.92 21.54
N THR A 169 -2.23 -5.78 20.78
CA THR A 169 -0.90 -5.50 20.21
C THR A 169 -0.95 -4.39 19.16
N LEU A 170 -2.04 -4.29 18.42
CA LEU A 170 -2.20 -3.31 17.34
C LEU A 170 -2.81 -1.97 17.80
N ALA A 171 -3.30 -1.85 19.02
CA ALA A 171 -4.04 -0.68 19.50
C ALA A 171 -3.25 0.64 19.40
N GLU A 172 -1.97 0.63 19.74
CA GLU A 172 -1.09 1.82 19.63
C GLU A 172 -0.85 2.21 18.18
N VAL A 173 -0.66 1.22 17.30
CA VAL A 173 -0.46 1.46 15.86
C VAL A 173 -1.74 2.01 15.23
N GLU A 174 -2.88 1.43 15.54
CA GLU A 174 -4.19 1.90 15.10
C GLU A 174 -4.39 3.38 15.47
N SER A 175 -4.08 3.74 16.72
CA SER A 175 -4.12 5.11 17.18
C SER A 175 -3.12 6.02 16.45
N SER A 176 -1.89 5.57 16.24
CA SER A 176 -0.84 6.37 15.59
C SER A 176 -1.10 6.61 14.10
N LEU A 177 -1.69 5.62 13.42
CA LEU A 177 -2.08 5.70 12.02
C LEU A 177 -3.39 6.46 11.82
N ASP A 178 -4.18 6.65 12.90
CA ASP A 178 -5.54 7.19 12.85
C ASP A 178 -6.41 6.40 11.87
N ARG A 179 -6.24 5.08 11.89
CA ARG A 179 -6.90 4.12 10.99
C ARG A 179 -7.20 2.84 11.70
N LYS A 180 -8.41 2.35 11.53
CA LYS A 180 -8.82 1.06 12.03
C LYS A 180 -8.06 -0.07 11.35
N ILE A 181 -7.60 -1.03 12.15
CA ILE A 181 -7.01 -2.28 11.67
C ILE A 181 -8.02 -3.39 11.92
N SER A 182 -8.37 -4.11 10.86
CA SER A 182 -9.38 -5.17 10.88
C SER A 182 -8.70 -6.54 10.70
N PRO A 183 -8.25 -7.21 11.79
CA PRO A 183 -7.59 -8.51 11.72
C PRO A 183 -8.60 -9.62 11.48
N THR A 184 -8.30 -10.47 10.51
CA THR A 184 -8.91 -11.80 10.31
C THR A 184 -7.91 -12.85 10.71
N MET A 185 -8.26 -13.73 11.64
CA MET A 185 -7.36 -14.71 12.18
C MET A 185 -7.80 -16.13 11.85
N TYR A 186 -6.84 -17.00 11.54
CA TYR A 186 -7.00 -18.44 11.37
C TYR A 186 -5.92 -19.19 12.12
N THR A 187 -6.23 -20.40 12.58
CA THR A 187 -5.20 -21.38 12.92
C THR A 187 -4.55 -21.92 11.64
N LYS A 188 -3.36 -22.50 11.74
CA LYS A 188 -2.68 -23.16 10.59
C LYS A 188 -3.60 -24.19 9.93
N LYS A 189 -4.28 -24.99 10.76
CA LYS A 189 -5.20 -26.02 10.28
C LYS A 189 -6.39 -25.42 9.54
N GLU A 190 -7.07 -24.43 10.12
CA GLU A 190 -8.20 -23.76 9.46
C GLU A 190 -7.79 -23.09 8.16
N PHE A 191 -6.64 -22.44 8.12
CA PHE A 191 -6.11 -21.82 6.92
C PHE A 191 -5.86 -22.86 5.82
N ALA A 192 -5.17 -23.96 6.14
CA ALA A 192 -4.89 -25.05 5.21
C ALA A 192 -6.17 -25.71 4.69
N ASP A 193 -7.12 -26.04 5.58
CA ASP A 193 -8.38 -26.69 5.22
C ASP A 193 -9.22 -25.77 4.32
N ARG A 194 -9.34 -24.49 4.64
CA ARG A 194 -10.08 -23.50 3.85
C ARG A 194 -9.42 -23.24 2.48
N ARG A 195 -8.08 -23.21 2.45
CA ARG A 195 -7.32 -23.06 1.19
C ARG A 195 -7.53 -24.27 0.28
N ALA A 196 -7.45 -25.48 0.83
CA ALA A 196 -7.69 -26.73 0.09
C ALA A 196 -9.13 -26.84 -0.44
N ALA A 197 -10.10 -26.32 0.32
CA ALA A 197 -11.52 -26.27 -0.07
C ALA A 197 -11.83 -25.15 -1.09
N GLY A 198 -10.83 -24.37 -1.53
CA GLY A 198 -11.06 -23.27 -2.48
C GLY A 198 -11.90 -22.12 -1.89
N ASN A 199 -11.70 -21.79 -0.61
CA ASN A 199 -12.47 -20.72 0.04
C ASN A 199 -12.35 -19.40 -0.73
N PRO A 200 -13.47 -18.78 -1.18
CA PRO A 200 -13.44 -17.61 -2.06
C PRO A 200 -12.77 -16.37 -1.44
N PHE A 201 -12.80 -16.24 -0.09
CA PHE A 201 -12.10 -15.16 0.59
C PHE A 201 -10.59 -15.35 0.50
N LEU A 202 -10.09 -16.53 0.91
CA LEU A 202 -8.65 -16.82 0.85
C LEU A 202 -8.10 -16.80 -0.58
N SER A 203 -8.82 -17.36 -1.56
CA SER A 203 -8.41 -17.26 -2.96
C SER A 203 -8.25 -15.81 -3.41
N ARG A 204 -9.22 -14.95 -3.09
CA ARG A 204 -9.16 -13.52 -3.42
C ARG A 204 -7.99 -12.79 -2.74
N VAL A 205 -7.69 -13.14 -1.49
CA VAL A 205 -6.59 -12.53 -0.74
C VAL A 205 -5.23 -12.97 -1.29
N LEU A 206 -5.04 -14.28 -1.51
CA LEU A 206 -3.74 -14.86 -1.92
C LEU A 206 -3.42 -14.65 -3.41
N GLU A 207 -4.44 -14.64 -4.28
CA GLU A 207 -4.28 -14.36 -5.70
C GLU A 207 -4.23 -12.85 -6.00
N GLY A 208 -4.74 -12.02 -5.08
CA GLY A 208 -4.76 -10.57 -5.19
C GLY A 208 -3.45 -9.91 -4.72
N GLU A 209 -3.38 -8.59 -4.87
CA GLU A 209 -2.28 -7.81 -4.30
C GLU A 209 -2.35 -7.83 -2.77
N HIS A 210 -1.26 -8.25 -2.14
CA HIS A 210 -1.09 -8.28 -0.69
C HIS A 210 0.37 -8.02 -0.31
N LEU A 211 0.60 -7.60 0.94
CA LEU A 211 1.90 -7.25 1.48
C LEU A 211 2.22 -8.14 2.68
N VAL A 212 3.16 -9.07 2.51
CA VAL A 212 3.57 -9.97 3.58
C VAL A 212 4.38 -9.21 4.64
N LEU A 213 3.97 -9.34 5.89
CA LEU A 213 4.61 -8.75 7.08
C LEU A 213 5.54 -9.75 7.77
N ILE A 214 5.04 -10.96 8.00
CA ILE A 214 5.72 -12.05 8.74
C ILE A 214 5.47 -13.36 7.99
N GLY A 215 6.48 -14.22 7.94
CA GLY A 215 6.40 -15.56 7.37
C GLY A 215 6.29 -15.59 5.85
N SER A 216 5.86 -16.71 5.33
CA SER A 216 5.58 -16.91 3.91
C SER A 216 4.33 -17.78 3.73
N GLU A 217 3.71 -17.70 2.55
CA GLU A 217 2.55 -18.56 2.23
C GLU A 217 2.88 -20.07 2.25
N SER A 218 4.15 -20.41 2.04
CA SER A 218 4.64 -21.80 2.11
C SER A 218 4.70 -22.34 3.55
N ASP A 219 4.94 -21.47 4.54
CA ASP A 219 5.10 -21.84 5.94
C ASP A 219 3.78 -22.24 6.61
N THR A 220 2.66 -21.99 5.96
CA THR A 220 1.32 -22.39 6.41
C THR A 220 0.93 -23.80 5.96
N SER A 221 1.77 -24.48 5.20
CA SER A 221 1.54 -25.87 4.79
C SER A 221 1.81 -26.78 5.99
N THR A 222 0.75 -27.40 6.52
CA THR A 222 0.87 -28.37 7.61
C THR A 222 1.79 -29.50 7.20
N THR A 223 2.96 -29.60 7.82
CA THR A 223 3.79 -30.80 7.73
C THR A 223 2.98 -31.96 8.33
N ARG A 224 2.74 -32.98 7.53
CA ARG A 224 2.10 -34.25 7.95
C ARG A 224 2.97 -34.96 8.95
#